data_acc37334c8551f9b903e1eae1bfd438f
#
_entry.id   acc37334c8551f9b903e1eae1bfd438f
#
_cell.length_a   1.000
_cell.length_b   1.000
_cell.length_c   1.000
_cell.angle_alpha   90.00
_cell.angle_beta   90.00
_cell.angle_gamma   90.00
#
_symmetry.space_group_name_H-M   'P 1'
#
loop_
_entity.id
_entity.type
_entity.pdbx_description
1 polymer ?
#
loop_
_entity_poly.entity_id
_entity_poly.type
_entity_poly.pdbx_seq_one_letter_code
_entity_poly.pdbx_strand_id
1 'polypeptide(L)'
;MLPVFNFIWLTVVAILGLMLVDMMLKAERPLFKAMAVRFNVFLLCCLGVQAWSVWMGQQKPEGYVLREDTVVDGFPLPAGTKLHFRWKKDIESYEYAVFPKPVEWKGVMIKAVERKFYDQNMGEGVFLKPTEVADRKPVWSEGWLCRVDAEDFGWKYVGTKDKRTPSPDDYRLMGGKLDESFALPVPQLGENVKLGLHEVRYIESGKVWLAWLAPENMPFTGLITLDDKKNIVEIEIEPKQTNILGCVFDNVSLLTWNRDRPDIWTVSARPKAENELLEEHNVKQPETCWGRKLVYQY
;
A
#
# COMPACT_ATOMS: atom_id res chain seq x y z
N MET A 1 -8.85 7.91 14.42
CA MET A 1 -8.86 9.28 15.00
C MET A 1 -9.92 10.21 14.39
N LEU A 2 -10.37 10.03 13.16
CA LEU A 2 -11.43 10.84 12.52
C LEU A 2 -12.80 10.91 13.24
N PRO A 3 -13.35 9.85 13.87
CA PRO A 3 -14.69 9.93 14.46
C PRO A 3 -14.77 10.82 15.72
N VAL A 4 -13.69 10.92 16.50
CA VAL A 4 -13.67 11.73 17.73
C VAL A 4 -13.64 13.23 17.40
N PHE A 5 -12.91 13.61 16.35
CA PHE A 5 -12.80 15.01 15.91
C PHE A 5 -14.14 15.53 15.38
N ASN A 6 -14.88 14.70 14.64
CA ASN A 6 -16.22 15.05 14.16
C ASN A 6 -17.23 15.21 15.32
N PHE A 7 -17.12 14.40 16.38
CA PHE A 7 -18.01 14.49 17.53
C PHE A 7 -17.81 15.80 18.31
N ILE A 8 -16.56 16.21 18.54
CA ILE A 8 -16.22 17.47 19.24
C ILE A 8 -16.73 18.66 18.45
N TRP A 9 -16.50 18.71 17.12
CA TRP A 9 -16.99 19.80 16.26
C TRP A 9 -18.51 19.93 16.28
N LEU A 10 -19.22 18.82 16.25
CA LEU A 10 -20.68 18.79 16.30
C LEU A 10 -21.23 19.27 17.63
N THR A 11 -20.59 18.87 18.73
CA THR A 11 -20.97 19.35 20.06
C THR A 11 -20.80 20.86 20.16
N VAL A 12 -19.70 21.40 19.64
CA VAL A 12 -19.46 22.86 19.60
C VAL A 12 -20.49 23.59 18.74
N VAL A 13 -20.81 23.07 17.54
CA VAL A 13 -21.84 23.66 16.66
C VAL A 13 -23.23 23.61 17.29
N ALA A 14 -23.57 22.51 17.99
CA ALA A 14 -24.84 22.38 18.69
C ALA A 14 -24.96 23.38 19.85
N ILE A 15 -23.90 23.57 20.66
CA ILE A 15 -23.86 24.53 21.75
C ILE A 15 -23.99 25.97 21.22
N LEU A 16 -23.24 26.32 20.17
CA LEU A 16 -23.34 27.63 19.52
C LEU A 16 -24.73 27.88 18.92
N GLY A 17 -25.32 26.86 18.32
CA GLY A 17 -26.70 26.91 17.80
C GLY A 17 -27.73 27.16 18.91
N LEU A 18 -27.59 26.46 20.04
CA LEU A 18 -28.48 26.67 21.20
C LEU A 18 -28.35 28.08 21.81
N MET A 19 -27.10 28.60 21.89
CA MET A 19 -26.84 29.97 22.36
C MET A 19 -27.47 31.03 21.43
N LEU A 20 -27.32 30.85 20.12
CA LEU A 20 -27.95 31.71 19.10
C LEU A 20 -29.48 31.71 19.22
N VAL A 21 -30.05 30.53 19.46
CA VAL A 21 -31.51 30.38 19.66
C VAL A 21 -31.99 31.04 20.93
N ASP A 22 -31.25 30.91 22.05
CA ASP A 22 -31.64 31.61 23.29
C ASP A 22 -31.59 33.13 23.12
N MET A 23 -30.63 33.67 22.40
CA MET A 23 -30.57 35.09 22.04
C MET A 23 -31.76 35.52 21.14
N MET A 24 -32.15 34.67 20.17
CA MET A 24 -33.26 34.95 19.27
C MET A 24 -34.61 34.84 19.97
N LEU A 25 -34.77 33.92 20.94
CA LEU A 25 -36.00 33.77 21.73
C LEU A 25 -36.26 34.96 22.67
N LYS A 26 -35.17 35.62 23.10
CA LYS A 26 -35.28 36.86 23.91
C LYS A 26 -35.57 38.09 23.06
N ALA A 27 -35.51 37.99 21.72
CA ALA A 27 -35.87 39.07 20.84
C ALA A 27 -37.43 39.26 20.79
N GLU A 28 -37.92 40.50 20.88
CA GLU A 28 -39.35 40.79 20.91
C GLU A 28 -40.08 40.58 19.57
N ARG A 29 -39.36 40.43 18.46
CA ARG A 29 -39.96 40.33 17.11
C ARG A 29 -40.44 38.91 16.80
N PRO A 30 -41.72 38.72 16.40
CA PRO A 30 -42.28 37.38 16.13
C PRO A 30 -41.60 36.62 14.98
N LEU A 31 -41.07 37.32 14.00
CA LEU A 31 -40.32 36.73 12.87
C LEU A 31 -39.07 35.98 13.34
N PHE A 32 -38.34 36.52 14.32
CA PHE A 32 -37.15 35.88 14.86
C PHE A 32 -37.46 34.61 15.65
N LYS A 33 -38.60 34.59 16.36
CA LYS A 33 -39.07 33.38 17.07
C LYS A 33 -39.38 32.22 16.09
N ALA A 34 -40.05 32.53 14.98
CA ALA A 34 -40.34 31.53 13.96
C ALA A 34 -39.08 30.98 13.26
N MET A 35 -38.08 31.86 13.00
CA MET A 35 -36.81 31.41 12.46
C MET A 35 -36.01 30.55 13.45
N ALA A 36 -36.01 30.90 14.74
CA ALA A 36 -35.36 30.12 15.78
C ALA A 36 -35.92 28.70 15.90
N VAL A 37 -37.24 28.56 15.85
CA VAL A 37 -37.91 27.23 15.88
C VAL A 37 -37.54 26.40 14.65
N ARG A 38 -37.54 26.99 13.45
CA ARG A 38 -37.16 26.29 12.22
C ARG A 38 -35.70 25.85 12.24
N PHE A 39 -34.80 26.71 12.74
CA PHE A 39 -33.40 26.38 12.88
C PHE A 39 -33.15 25.23 13.87
N ASN A 40 -33.85 25.23 15.01
CA ASN A 40 -33.77 24.12 15.98
C ASN A 40 -34.28 22.80 15.39
N VAL A 41 -35.39 22.80 14.68
CA VAL A 41 -35.87 21.60 14.00
C VAL A 41 -34.86 21.08 12.98
N PHE A 42 -34.30 21.96 12.19
CA PHE A 42 -33.22 21.59 11.23
C PHE A 42 -32.00 21.00 11.94
N LEU A 43 -31.56 21.61 13.03
CA LEU A 43 -30.39 21.14 13.80
C LEU A 43 -30.65 19.77 14.43
N LEU A 44 -31.83 19.53 14.98
CA LEU A 44 -32.25 18.24 15.51
C LEU A 44 -32.34 17.16 14.42
N CYS A 45 -32.80 17.51 13.22
CA CYS A 45 -32.79 16.59 12.07
C CYS A 45 -31.38 16.21 11.66
N CYS A 46 -30.46 17.19 11.58
CA CYS A 46 -29.05 16.92 11.25
C CYS A 46 -28.37 16.04 12.30
N LEU A 47 -28.59 16.29 13.58
CA LEU A 47 -28.08 15.46 14.67
C LEU A 47 -28.69 14.05 14.64
N GLY A 48 -29.95 13.91 14.33
CA GLY A 48 -30.65 12.64 14.16
C GLY A 48 -30.06 11.81 13.01
N VAL A 49 -29.84 12.43 11.86
CA VAL A 49 -29.21 11.77 10.69
C VAL A 49 -27.80 11.32 11.01
N GLN A 50 -27.02 12.13 11.73
CA GLN A 50 -25.67 11.76 12.12
C GLN A 50 -25.63 10.66 13.19
N ALA A 51 -26.47 10.73 14.21
CA ALA A 51 -26.63 9.66 15.19
C ALA A 51 -27.03 8.34 14.50
N TRP A 52 -27.96 8.42 13.55
CA TRP A 52 -28.35 7.28 12.72
C TRP A 52 -27.19 6.72 11.89
N SER A 53 -26.39 7.57 11.25
CA SER A 53 -25.26 7.15 10.45
C SER A 53 -24.15 6.49 11.28
N VAL A 54 -23.88 7.04 12.49
CA VAL A 54 -22.94 6.44 13.45
C VAL A 54 -23.47 5.09 13.96
N TRP A 55 -24.76 5.02 14.31
CA TRP A 55 -25.38 3.79 14.76
C TRP A 55 -25.39 2.70 13.68
N MET A 56 -25.72 3.06 12.43
CA MET A 56 -25.65 2.14 11.29
C MET A 56 -24.21 1.69 10.99
N GLY A 57 -23.24 2.57 11.15
CA GLY A 57 -21.83 2.23 10.97
C GLY A 57 -21.25 1.34 12.09
N GLN A 58 -21.86 1.35 13.27
CA GLN A 58 -21.46 0.47 14.39
C GLN A 58 -22.12 -0.92 14.35
N GLN A 59 -23.23 -1.05 13.63
CA GLN A 59 -23.82 -2.37 13.40
C GLN A 59 -22.96 -3.13 12.37
N LYS A 60 -21.91 -3.80 12.88
CA LYS A 60 -21.27 -4.84 12.08
C LYS A 60 -22.36 -5.87 11.77
N PRO A 61 -22.66 -6.13 10.48
CA PRO A 61 -23.64 -7.15 10.15
C PRO A 61 -23.21 -8.46 10.84
N GLU A 62 -24.14 -9.09 11.54
CA GLU A 62 -23.90 -10.39 12.18
C GLU A 62 -23.28 -11.31 11.16
N GLY A 63 -22.12 -11.94 11.52
CA GLY A 63 -21.39 -12.79 10.61
C GLY A 63 -22.28 -13.96 10.16
N TYR A 64 -22.44 -14.13 8.86
CA TYR A 64 -23.10 -15.30 8.29
C TYR A 64 -22.16 -16.49 8.38
N VAL A 65 -22.63 -17.61 8.91
CA VAL A 65 -21.82 -18.84 8.99
C VAL A 65 -22.17 -19.76 7.83
N LEU A 66 -21.16 -20.10 7.03
CA LEU A 66 -21.31 -21.05 5.92
C LEU A 66 -21.68 -22.45 6.46
N ARG A 67 -22.67 -23.07 5.83
CA ARG A 67 -23.11 -24.43 6.18
C ARG A 67 -22.36 -25.53 5.43
N GLU A 68 -21.81 -25.19 4.26
CA GLU A 68 -21.12 -26.11 3.36
C GLU A 68 -19.86 -25.43 2.78
N ASP A 69 -18.93 -26.23 2.28
CA ASP A 69 -17.75 -25.74 1.60
C ASP A 69 -18.16 -25.02 0.32
N THR A 70 -17.60 -23.85 0.11
CA THR A 70 -17.92 -22.98 -1.02
C THR A 70 -16.62 -22.40 -1.60
N VAL A 71 -16.62 -22.07 -2.86
CA VAL A 71 -15.49 -21.37 -3.53
C VAL A 71 -16.01 -20.06 -4.08
N VAL A 72 -15.39 -18.95 -3.71
CA VAL A 72 -15.71 -17.60 -4.22
C VAL A 72 -14.47 -17.01 -4.87
N ASP A 73 -14.57 -16.63 -6.13
CA ASP A 73 -13.44 -16.14 -6.95
C ASP A 73 -12.21 -17.06 -6.89
N GLY A 74 -12.42 -18.37 -6.86
CA GLY A 74 -11.35 -19.37 -6.75
C GLY A 74 -10.75 -19.54 -5.36
N PHE A 75 -11.16 -18.72 -4.39
CA PHE A 75 -10.72 -18.83 -3.00
C PHE A 75 -11.62 -19.79 -2.21
N PRO A 76 -11.06 -20.80 -1.52
CA PRO A 76 -11.84 -21.80 -0.79
C PRO A 76 -12.35 -21.23 0.54
N LEU A 77 -13.64 -21.40 0.78
CA LEU A 77 -14.33 -21.03 2.01
C LEU A 77 -14.93 -22.30 2.64
N PRO A 78 -14.29 -22.91 3.62
CA PRO A 78 -14.80 -24.14 4.25
C PRO A 78 -16.07 -23.89 5.07
N ALA A 79 -16.87 -24.93 5.26
CA ALA A 79 -18.01 -24.90 6.16
C ALA A 79 -17.61 -24.41 7.56
N GLY A 80 -18.47 -23.63 8.19
CA GLY A 80 -18.18 -22.97 9.47
C GLY A 80 -17.44 -21.63 9.34
N THR A 81 -17.03 -21.19 8.13
CA THR A 81 -16.47 -19.86 7.90
C THR A 81 -17.50 -18.80 8.24
N LYS A 82 -17.08 -17.79 9.03
CA LYS A 82 -17.88 -16.62 9.36
C LYS A 82 -17.61 -15.52 8.33
N LEU A 83 -18.62 -15.17 7.52
CA LEU A 83 -18.55 -14.11 6.52
C LEU A 83 -19.14 -12.81 7.06
N HIS A 84 -18.48 -11.71 6.79
CA HIS A 84 -18.95 -10.36 7.09
C HIS A 84 -19.15 -9.59 5.78
N PHE A 85 -20.28 -8.89 5.68
CA PHE A 85 -20.71 -8.17 4.49
C PHE A 85 -20.84 -6.69 4.81
N ARG A 86 -20.62 -5.82 3.86
CA ARG A 86 -20.83 -4.39 4.03
C ARG A 86 -22.30 -4.00 3.81
N TRP A 87 -22.91 -4.53 2.74
CA TRP A 87 -24.24 -4.08 2.30
C TRP A 87 -25.24 -5.20 2.00
N LYS A 88 -24.82 -6.29 1.39
CA LYS A 88 -25.67 -7.42 0.98
C LYS A 88 -25.18 -8.71 1.64
N LYS A 89 -26.12 -9.53 2.08
CA LYS A 89 -25.81 -10.90 2.56
C LYS A 89 -25.73 -11.88 1.39
N ASP A 90 -24.92 -11.54 0.41
CA ASP A 90 -24.62 -12.40 -0.74
C ASP A 90 -23.22 -12.95 -0.56
N ILE A 91 -23.05 -14.28 -0.62
CA ILE A 91 -21.77 -14.95 -0.41
C ILE A 91 -20.69 -14.39 -1.33
N GLU A 92 -21.02 -14.05 -2.56
CA GLU A 92 -20.10 -13.45 -3.52
C GLU A 92 -19.66 -12.02 -3.18
N SER A 93 -20.36 -11.36 -2.22
CA SER A 93 -20.09 -9.98 -1.81
C SER A 93 -19.44 -9.84 -0.43
N TYR A 94 -18.91 -10.92 0.16
CA TYR A 94 -18.25 -10.83 1.46
C TYR A 94 -17.00 -9.94 1.37
N GLU A 95 -16.75 -9.18 2.42
CA GLU A 95 -15.56 -8.34 2.56
C GLU A 95 -14.54 -8.92 3.55
N TYR A 96 -15.01 -9.76 4.47
CA TYR A 96 -14.15 -10.34 5.48
C TYR A 96 -14.62 -11.75 5.82
N ALA A 97 -13.67 -12.67 5.93
CA ALA A 97 -13.94 -14.05 6.28
C ALA A 97 -13.01 -14.52 7.41
N VAL A 98 -13.58 -15.22 8.40
CA VAL A 98 -12.84 -15.88 9.49
C VAL A 98 -13.07 -17.37 9.39
N PHE A 99 -12.00 -18.14 9.28
CA PHE A 99 -12.05 -19.58 9.07
C PHE A 99 -12.11 -20.34 10.38
N PRO A 100 -12.86 -21.46 10.46
CA PRO A 100 -12.91 -22.31 11.64
C PRO A 100 -11.57 -23.04 11.88
N LYS A 101 -10.81 -23.27 10.81
CA LYS A 101 -9.44 -23.80 10.77
C LYS A 101 -8.65 -23.05 9.72
N PRO A 102 -7.32 -22.91 9.89
CA PRO A 102 -6.50 -22.23 8.88
C PRO A 102 -6.67 -22.87 7.49
N VAL A 103 -6.79 -22.03 6.48
CA VAL A 103 -6.90 -22.42 5.06
C VAL A 103 -5.56 -22.14 4.39
N GLU A 104 -5.04 -23.11 3.67
CA GLU A 104 -3.85 -22.91 2.88
C GLU A 104 -4.18 -22.18 1.57
N TRP A 105 -3.47 -21.08 1.33
CA TRP A 105 -3.55 -20.33 0.09
C TRP A 105 -2.17 -19.86 -0.33
N LYS A 106 -1.71 -20.31 -1.49
CA LYS A 106 -0.39 -19.96 -2.05
C LYS A 106 0.76 -20.10 -1.04
N GLY A 107 0.75 -21.18 -0.26
CA GLY A 107 1.77 -21.47 0.75
C GLY A 107 1.60 -20.74 2.08
N VAL A 108 0.53 -19.97 2.25
CA VAL A 108 0.21 -19.25 3.50
C VAL A 108 -0.97 -19.91 4.19
N MET A 109 -0.84 -20.22 5.47
CA MET A 109 -1.93 -20.72 6.32
C MET A 109 -2.72 -19.56 6.90
N ILE A 110 -3.87 -19.23 6.30
CA ILE A 110 -4.70 -18.07 6.60
C ILE A 110 -5.82 -18.45 7.57
N LYS A 111 -5.98 -17.67 8.65
CA LYS A 111 -7.10 -17.77 9.60
C LYS A 111 -8.21 -16.77 9.31
N ALA A 112 -7.85 -15.62 8.77
CA ALA A 112 -8.82 -14.62 8.36
C ALA A 112 -8.31 -13.85 7.14
N VAL A 113 -9.22 -13.48 6.24
CA VAL A 113 -8.92 -12.75 5.01
C VAL A 113 -9.86 -11.57 4.84
N GLU A 114 -9.32 -10.44 4.46
CA GLU A 114 -10.04 -9.29 3.96
C GLU A 114 -10.06 -9.34 2.44
N ARG A 115 -11.23 -9.12 1.86
CA ARG A 115 -11.45 -9.07 0.42
C ARG A 115 -11.87 -7.66 0.03
N LYS A 116 -11.03 -6.99 -0.74
CA LYS A 116 -11.28 -5.64 -1.22
C LYS A 116 -11.62 -5.66 -2.71
N PHE A 117 -12.63 -4.88 -3.05
CA PHE A 117 -12.96 -4.61 -4.44
C PHE A 117 -12.36 -3.27 -4.82
N TYR A 118 -11.51 -3.24 -5.83
CA TYR A 118 -10.98 -1.99 -6.35
C TYR A 118 -11.94 -1.41 -7.40
N ASP A 119 -12.22 -0.12 -7.26
CA ASP A 119 -13.00 0.67 -8.21
C ASP A 119 -12.16 1.02 -9.44
N GLN A 120 -12.84 1.52 -10.47
CA GLN A 120 -12.34 1.80 -11.84
C GLN A 120 -11.02 2.55 -11.93
N ASN A 121 -10.65 3.36 -10.92
CA ASN A 121 -9.41 4.15 -10.90
C ASN A 121 -8.14 3.35 -10.57
N MET A 122 -8.26 2.16 -9.98
CA MET A 122 -7.12 1.28 -9.65
C MET A 122 -7.13 -0.05 -10.43
N GLY A 123 -7.97 -0.13 -11.47
CA GLY A 123 -8.26 -1.38 -12.17
C GLY A 123 -9.25 -2.25 -11.37
N GLU A 124 -10.36 -2.64 -12.03
CA GLU A 124 -11.34 -3.55 -11.41
C GLU A 124 -10.66 -4.86 -11.05
N GLY A 125 -10.85 -5.32 -9.82
CA GLY A 125 -10.30 -6.59 -9.36
C GLY A 125 -10.58 -6.87 -7.90
N VAL A 126 -10.41 -8.13 -7.54
CA VAL A 126 -10.49 -8.61 -6.18
C VAL A 126 -9.08 -8.67 -5.60
N PHE A 127 -8.91 -8.09 -4.43
CA PHE A 127 -7.68 -8.18 -3.66
C PHE A 127 -7.95 -9.00 -2.39
N LEU A 128 -7.14 -10.03 -2.18
CA LEU A 128 -7.19 -10.89 -1.00
C LEU A 128 -6.02 -10.54 -0.08
N LYS A 129 -6.32 -10.03 1.09
CA LYS A 129 -5.35 -9.66 2.11
C LYS A 129 -5.53 -10.57 3.33
N PRO A 130 -4.54 -11.40 3.69
CA PRO A 130 -4.55 -12.09 4.97
C PRO A 130 -4.54 -11.07 6.11
N THR A 131 -5.49 -11.17 7.02
CA THR A 131 -5.54 -10.31 8.21
C THR A 131 -5.11 -11.06 9.47
N GLU A 132 -5.21 -12.38 9.43
CA GLU A 132 -4.69 -13.25 10.45
C GLU A 132 -4.12 -14.53 9.81
N VAL A 133 -2.89 -14.88 10.16
CA VAL A 133 -2.18 -16.08 9.70
C VAL A 133 -1.92 -17.04 10.85
N ALA A 134 -1.82 -18.33 10.57
CA ALA A 134 -1.53 -19.35 11.60
C ALA A 134 -0.06 -19.36 12.00
N ASP A 135 0.83 -19.10 11.06
CA ASP A 135 2.28 -19.01 11.25
C ASP A 135 2.78 -17.70 10.66
N ARG A 136 3.60 -16.97 11.42
CA ARG A 136 4.20 -15.70 11.00
C ARG A 136 5.57 -15.88 10.33
N LYS A 137 5.96 -17.10 10.04
CA LYS A 137 7.20 -17.36 9.32
C LYS A 137 7.14 -16.75 7.92
N PRO A 138 8.27 -16.25 7.41
CA PRO A 138 8.36 -15.82 6.04
C PRO A 138 7.98 -16.95 5.08
N VAL A 139 7.28 -16.61 4.01
CA VAL A 139 6.84 -17.57 3.00
C VAL A 139 7.32 -17.16 1.61
N TRP A 140 7.62 -18.17 0.82
CA TRP A 140 7.89 -17.96 -0.59
C TRP A 140 6.59 -17.76 -1.36
N SER A 141 6.42 -16.59 -1.94
CA SER A 141 5.32 -16.27 -2.84
C SER A 141 5.87 -15.69 -4.14
N GLU A 142 5.60 -16.35 -5.25
CA GLU A 142 6.07 -15.97 -6.58
C GLU A 142 7.58 -15.68 -6.64
N GLY A 143 8.39 -16.44 -5.86
CA GLY A 143 9.85 -16.31 -5.80
C GLY A 143 10.34 -15.10 -4.99
N TRP A 144 9.50 -14.51 -4.15
CA TRP A 144 9.85 -13.55 -3.12
C TRP A 144 9.68 -14.17 -1.74
N LEU A 145 10.65 -13.97 -0.87
CA LEU A 145 10.52 -14.39 0.54
C LEU A 145 9.84 -13.27 1.32
N CYS A 146 8.52 -13.38 1.47
CA CYS A 146 7.67 -12.33 2.03
C CYS A 146 7.38 -12.54 3.51
N ARG A 147 7.27 -11.44 4.24
CA ARG A 147 6.70 -11.38 5.59
C ARG A 147 5.19 -11.33 5.48
N VAL A 148 4.52 -12.35 6.00
CA VAL A 148 3.04 -12.48 5.92
C VAL A 148 2.29 -11.58 6.90
N ASP A 149 2.98 -11.00 7.87
CA ASP A 149 2.42 -10.07 8.87
C ASP A 149 2.45 -8.59 8.41
N ALA A 150 2.96 -8.34 7.20
CA ALA A 150 3.05 -6.99 6.66
C ALA A 150 1.68 -6.48 6.17
N GLU A 151 1.43 -5.19 6.36
CA GLU A 151 0.15 -4.57 5.97
C GLU A 151 -0.14 -4.64 4.47
N ASP A 152 0.91 -4.65 3.63
CA ASP A 152 0.82 -4.62 2.18
C ASP A 152 0.88 -6.01 1.54
N PHE A 153 0.98 -7.09 2.36
CA PHE A 153 1.01 -8.44 1.84
C PHE A 153 -0.37 -8.90 1.38
N GLY A 154 -0.47 -9.36 0.14
CA GLY A 154 -1.72 -9.90 -0.41
C GLY A 154 -1.67 -10.14 -1.91
N TRP A 155 -2.74 -10.69 -2.44
CA TRP A 155 -2.85 -11.09 -3.85
C TRP A 155 -4.00 -10.38 -4.53
N LYS A 156 -3.77 -9.95 -5.78
CA LYS A 156 -4.80 -9.40 -6.66
C LYS A 156 -5.18 -10.39 -7.74
N TYR A 157 -6.46 -10.47 -8.05
CA TYR A 157 -6.95 -11.16 -9.21
C TYR A 157 -6.49 -10.43 -10.49
N VAL A 158 -5.79 -11.16 -11.37
CA VAL A 158 -5.27 -10.65 -12.65
C VAL A 158 -5.84 -11.42 -13.85
N GLY A 159 -6.82 -12.29 -13.61
CA GLY A 159 -7.51 -13.03 -14.65
C GLY A 159 -8.41 -12.14 -15.51
N THR A 160 -8.81 -12.66 -16.68
CA THR A 160 -9.76 -11.96 -17.56
C THR A 160 -11.17 -12.05 -16.98
N LYS A 161 -11.98 -11.00 -17.14
CA LYS A 161 -13.38 -10.93 -16.69
C LYS A 161 -14.26 -12.06 -17.24
N ASP A 162 -13.88 -12.61 -18.37
CA ASP A 162 -14.64 -13.67 -19.06
C ASP A 162 -14.40 -15.07 -18.49
N LYS A 163 -13.47 -15.21 -17.56
CA LYS A 163 -13.17 -16.49 -16.94
C LYS A 163 -14.24 -16.84 -15.92
N ARG A 164 -15.13 -17.76 -16.30
CA ARG A 164 -16.29 -18.17 -15.48
C ARG A 164 -15.93 -18.79 -14.13
N THR A 165 -14.73 -19.31 -13.99
CA THR A 165 -14.26 -19.97 -12.76
C THR A 165 -12.83 -19.52 -12.47
N PRO A 166 -12.62 -18.48 -11.63
CA PRO A 166 -11.30 -18.09 -11.17
C PRO A 166 -10.56 -19.25 -10.49
N SER A 167 -9.26 -19.31 -10.67
CA SER A 167 -8.36 -20.28 -10.05
C SER A 167 -7.30 -19.58 -9.20
N PRO A 168 -6.60 -20.27 -8.30
CA PRO A 168 -5.49 -19.70 -7.55
C PRO A 168 -4.41 -19.07 -8.44
N ASP A 169 -4.20 -19.60 -9.64
CA ASP A 169 -3.20 -19.09 -10.60
C ASP A 169 -3.57 -17.75 -11.21
N ASP A 170 -4.85 -17.36 -11.14
CA ASP A 170 -5.32 -16.07 -11.60
C ASP A 170 -5.04 -14.95 -10.60
N TYR A 171 -4.47 -15.27 -9.44
CA TYR A 171 -4.08 -14.31 -8.43
C TYR A 171 -2.57 -14.11 -8.42
N ARG A 172 -2.13 -12.87 -8.43
CA ARG A 172 -0.73 -12.48 -8.36
C ARG A 172 -0.44 -11.72 -7.07
N LEU A 173 0.73 -11.98 -6.50
CA LEU A 173 1.24 -11.16 -5.39
C LEU A 173 1.33 -9.70 -5.83
N MET A 174 0.71 -8.80 -5.09
CA MET A 174 0.74 -7.36 -5.41
C MET A 174 1.94 -6.67 -4.81
N GLY A 175 2.41 -7.18 -3.69
CA GLY A 175 3.53 -6.63 -2.98
C GLY A 175 3.60 -7.15 -1.57
N GLY A 176 4.59 -6.66 -0.84
CA GLY A 176 4.78 -6.95 0.57
C GLY A 176 6.20 -6.68 1.01
N LYS A 177 6.37 -6.56 2.32
CA LYS A 177 7.69 -6.49 2.93
C LYS A 177 8.38 -7.84 2.80
N LEU A 178 9.66 -7.79 2.47
CA LEU A 178 10.49 -8.98 2.35
C LEU A 178 11.13 -9.33 3.70
N ASP A 179 11.50 -10.58 3.84
CA ASP A 179 12.33 -11.03 4.96
C ASP A 179 13.76 -10.46 4.81
N GLU A 180 14.36 -10.11 5.93
CA GLU A 180 15.69 -9.50 5.97
C GLU A 180 16.81 -10.42 5.42
N SER A 181 16.57 -11.73 5.41
CA SER A 181 17.48 -12.71 4.82
C SER A 181 17.44 -12.76 3.29
N PHE A 182 16.40 -12.15 2.68
CA PHE A 182 16.29 -12.13 1.23
C PHE A 182 17.23 -11.10 0.60
N ALA A 183 18.05 -11.56 -0.33
CA ALA A 183 18.96 -10.71 -1.08
C ALA A 183 18.92 -11.05 -2.57
N LEU A 184 18.80 -10.02 -3.40
CA LEU A 184 18.80 -10.14 -4.86
C LEU A 184 20.23 -10.04 -5.40
N PRO A 185 20.70 -10.97 -6.25
CA PRO A 185 21.95 -10.82 -6.98
C PRO A 185 21.86 -9.64 -7.96
N VAL A 186 22.84 -8.74 -7.91
CA VAL A 186 22.92 -7.55 -8.77
C VAL A 186 24.26 -7.50 -9.47
N PRO A 187 24.45 -8.31 -10.55
CA PRO A 187 25.72 -8.40 -11.26
C PRO A 187 26.16 -7.10 -11.93
N GLN A 188 25.24 -6.14 -12.05
CA GLN A 188 25.52 -4.78 -12.55
C GLN A 188 26.46 -3.99 -11.64
N LEU A 189 26.50 -4.35 -10.35
CA LEU A 189 27.38 -3.75 -9.34
C LEU A 189 28.62 -4.61 -9.02
N GLY A 190 28.74 -5.77 -9.65
CA GLY A 190 29.83 -6.73 -9.46
C GLY A 190 29.33 -8.17 -9.37
N GLU A 191 30.20 -9.14 -9.76
CA GLU A 191 29.82 -10.55 -9.92
C GLU A 191 29.21 -11.21 -8.67
N ASN A 192 29.62 -10.76 -7.48
CA ASN A 192 29.16 -11.35 -6.21
C ASN A 192 28.30 -10.41 -5.36
N VAL A 193 27.86 -9.28 -5.94
CA VAL A 193 27.06 -8.30 -5.20
C VAL A 193 25.64 -8.80 -5.06
N LYS A 194 25.16 -8.86 -3.82
CA LYS A 194 23.78 -9.13 -3.47
C LYS A 194 23.26 -7.95 -2.64
N LEU A 195 22.10 -7.44 -3.02
CA LEU A 195 21.45 -6.34 -2.30
C LEU A 195 20.25 -6.87 -1.51
N GLY A 196 20.22 -6.52 -0.23
CA GLY A 196 19.02 -6.72 0.61
C GLY A 196 17.88 -5.87 0.10
N LEU A 197 16.70 -6.46 0.02
CA LEU A 197 15.47 -5.77 -0.37
C LEU A 197 14.54 -5.69 0.82
N HIS A 198 13.86 -4.57 0.93
CA HIS A 198 12.91 -4.30 2.02
C HIS A 198 11.46 -4.58 1.62
N GLU A 199 11.09 -4.19 0.41
CA GLU A 199 9.72 -4.27 -0.09
C GLU A 199 9.73 -4.55 -1.59
N VAL A 200 8.69 -5.24 -2.05
CA VAL A 200 8.40 -5.39 -3.48
C VAL A 200 6.97 -5.01 -3.78
N ARG A 201 6.73 -4.52 -4.98
CA ARG A 201 5.39 -4.21 -5.50
C ARG A 201 5.30 -4.54 -6.99
N TYR A 202 4.23 -5.21 -7.37
CA TYR A 202 3.93 -5.47 -8.77
C TYR A 202 3.12 -4.32 -9.38
N ILE A 203 3.54 -3.83 -10.53
CA ILE A 203 2.85 -2.80 -11.32
C ILE A 203 2.25 -3.45 -12.56
N GLU A 204 0.94 -3.62 -12.54
CA GLU A 204 0.20 -4.35 -13.59
C GLU A 204 0.28 -3.67 -14.96
N SER A 205 0.18 -2.34 -15.02
CA SER A 205 0.22 -1.56 -16.27
C SER A 205 1.51 -1.74 -17.06
N GLY A 206 2.63 -1.88 -16.35
CA GLY A 206 3.96 -2.09 -16.95
C GLY A 206 4.41 -3.55 -16.94
N LYS A 207 3.70 -4.44 -16.27
CA LYS A 207 4.11 -5.83 -15.99
C LYS A 207 5.52 -5.90 -15.39
N VAL A 208 5.78 -5.05 -14.41
CA VAL A 208 7.09 -4.93 -13.76
C VAL A 208 6.96 -5.07 -12.24
N TRP A 209 8.03 -5.52 -11.63
CA TRP A 209 8.23 -5.48 -10.19
C TRP A 209 9.07 -4.27 -9.81
N LEU A 210 8.65 -3.53 -8.82
CA LEU A 210 9.46 -2.53 -8.13
C LEU A 210 9.96 -3.15 -6.83
N ALA A 211 11.27 -3.07 -6.60
CA ALA A 211 11.91 -3.63 -5.41
C ALA A 211 12.76 -2.54 -4.74
N TRP A 212 12.39 -2.17 -3.51
CA TRP A 212 13.09 -1.16 -2.73
C TRP A 212 14.24 -1.77 -1.95
N LEU A 213 15.39 -1.12 -1.99
CA LEU A 213 16.58 -1.52 -1.25
C LEU A 213 16.36 -1.31 0.25
N ALA A 214 16.89 -2.22 1.07
CA ALA A 214 16.84 -2.12 2.53
C ALA A 214 17.70 -0.95 3.01
N PRO A 215 17.13 0.06 3.71
CA PRO A 215 17.84 1.30 4.01
C PRO A 215 18.88 1.19 5.13
N GLU A 216 18.79 0.14 5.97
CA GLU A 216 19.44 0.14 7.28
C GLU A 216 20.93 -0.22 7.26
N ASN A 217 21.41 -0.94 6.23
CA ASN A 217 22.79 -1.44 6.18
C ASN A 217 23.54 -1.07 4.87
N MET A 218 22.98 -0.17 4.06
CA MET A 218 23.57 0.18 2.77
C MET A 218 24.00 1.65 2.74
N PRO A 219 25.16 1.95 2.11
CA PRO A 219 25.63 3.32 1.91
C PRO A 219 24.77 4.11 0.92
N PHE A 220 23.64 3.55 0.49
CA PHE A 220 22.72 4.12 -0.47
C PHE A 220 21.30 3.60 -0.23
N THR A 221 20.32 4.32 -0.76
CA THR A 221 18.95 3.86 -0.96
C THR A 221 18.70 3.68 -2.44
N GLY A 222 17.61 3.06 -2.81
CA GLY A 222 17.29 2.94 -4.23
C GLY A 222 16.16 2.00 -4.55
N LEU A 223 15.93 1.87 -5.83
CA LEU A 223 14.88 1.10 -6.44
C LEU A 223 15.44 0.22 -7.56
N ILE A 224 15.00 -1.02 -7.61
CA ILE A 224 15.28 -1.94 -8.71
C ILE A 224 13.97 -2.24 -9.42
N THR A 225 13.92 -1.98 -10.70
CA THR A 225 12.83 -2.40 -11.58
C THR A 225 13.17 -3.71 -12.25
N LEU A 226 12.28 -4.70 -12.12
CA LEU A 226 12.45 -6.00 -12.75
C LEU A 226 11.27 -6.28 -13.68
N ASP A 227 11.54 -7.03 -14.75
CA ASP A 227 10.48 -7.51 -15.64
C ASP A 227 9.63 -8.61 -14.96
N ASP A 228 8.60 -9.08 -15.66
CA ASP A 228 7.70 -10.14 -15.17
C ASP A 228 8.43 -11.47 -14.87
N LYS A 229 9.59 -11.69 -15.50
CA LYS A 229 10.48 -12.83 -15.27
C LYS A 229 11.54 -12.56 -14.18
N LYS A 230 11.49 -11.38 -13.54
CA LYS A 230 12.43 -10.89 -12.52
C LYS A 230 13.86 -10.66 -13.01
N ASN A 231 14.02 -10.42 -14.30
CA ASN A 231 15.28 -9.89 -14.79
C ASN A 231 15.35 -8.38 -14.50
N ILE A 232 16.50 -7.90 -14.10
CA ILE A 232 16.71 -6.48 -13.82
C ILE A 232 16.58 -5.68 -15.13
N VAL A 233 15.71 -4.68 -15.12
CA VAL A 233 15.48 -3.74 -16.23
C VAL A 233 16.15 -2.42 -15.95
N GLU A 234 16.07 -1.94 -14.71
CA GLU A 234 16.61 -0.66 -14.29
C GLU A 234 17.02 -0.71 -12.82
N ILE A 235 18.05 0.02 -12.49
CA ILE A 235 18.54 0.21 -11.12
C ILE A 235 18.71 1.71 -10.91
N GLU A 236 18.07 2.22 -9.88
CA GLU A 236 18.25 3.59 -9.39
C GLU A 236 18.86 3.55 -8.00
N ILE A 237 19.95 4.25 -7.80
CA ILE A 237 20.68 4.33 -6.53
C ILE A 237 20.84 5.80 -6.13
N GLU A 238 20.35 6.12 -4.94
CA GLU A 238 20.58 7.40 -4.30
C GLU A 238 21.70 7.27 -3.27
N PRO A 239 22.89 7.83 -3.52
CA PRO A 239 24.02 7.76 -2.61
C PRO A 239 23.75 8.48 -1.28
N LYS A 240 24.03 7.80 -0.18
CA LYS A 240 24.08 8.41 1.17
C LYS A 240 25.52 8.76 1.57
N GLN A 241 26.49 8.17 0.91
CA GLN A 241 27.91 8.32 1.19
C GLN A 241 28.66 8.50 -0.13
N THR A 242 29.87 9.07 -0.06
CA THR A 242 30.71 9.27 -1.23
C THR A 242 31.30 7.96 -1.77
N ASN A 243 31.45 6.93 -0.94
CA ASN A 243 31.95 5.63 -1.37
C ASN A 243 30.83 4.60 -1.45
N ILE A 244 30.54 4.13 -2.65
CA ILE A 244 29.55 3.11 -2.94
C ILE A 244 30.26 1.88 -3.50
N LEU A 245 30.35 0.81 -2.71
CA LEU A 245 30.92 -0.46 -3.14
C LEU A 245 32.31 -0.30 -3.83
N GLY A 246 33.16 0.54 -3.25
CA GLY A 246 34.51 0.80 -3.77
C GLY A 246 34.63 1.89 -4.84
N CYS A 247 33.51 2.44 -5.31
CA CYS A 247 33.49 3.60 -6.19
C CYS A 247 33.29 4.88 -5.41
N VAL A 248 34.13 5.86 -5.60
CA VAL A 248 34.07 7.14 -4.91
C VAL A 248 33.41 8.17 -5.83
N PHE A 249 32.29 8.71 -5.37
CA PHE A 249 31.55 9.75 -6.07
C PHE A 249 31.52 11.02 -5.22
N ASP A 250 31.64 12.16 -5.88
CA ASP A 250 31.46 13.45 -5.25
C ASP A 250 30.19 14.12 -5.80
N ASN A 251 29.38 14.66 -4.90
CA ASN A 251 28.17 15.45 -5.23
C ASN A 251 27.21 14.76 -6.22
N VAL A 252 26.99 13.46 -6.06
CA VAL A 252 26.03 12.69 -6.88
C VAL A 252 24.67 12.59 -6.17
N SER A 253 23.59 12.82 -6.90
CA SER A 253 22.22 12.66 -6.41
C SER A 253 21.62 11.32 -6.80
N LEU A 254 21.93 10.83 -8.00
CA LEU A 254 21.33 9.62 -8.54
C LEU A 254 22.28 8.90 -9.47
N LEU A 255 22.33 7.58 -9.36
CA LEU A 255 22.98 6.67 -10.28
C LEU A 255 21.90 5.80 -10.92
N THR A 256 21.84 5.77 -12.25
CA THR A 256 20.85 4.97 -12.98
C THR A 256 21.54 4.01 -13.95
N TRP A 257 21.20 2.75 -13.88
CA TRP A 257 21.56 1.74 -14.88
C TRP A 257 20.30 1.23 -15.56
N ASN A 258 20.39 0.99 -16.88
CA ASN A 258 19.27 0.46 -17.64
C ASN A 258 19.74 -0.68 -18.56
N ARG A 259 18.92 -1.71 -18.70
CA ARG A 259 19.17 -2.91 -19.52
C ARG A 259 19.42 -2.59 -20.99
N ASP A 260 18.81 -1.52 -21.51
CA ASP A 260 18.97 -1.11 -22.91
C ASP A 260 20.39 -0.53 -23.20
N ARG A 261 21.11 -0.13 -22.13
CA ARG A 261 22.48 0.36 -22.20
C ARG A 261 23.36 -0.32 -21.13
N PRO A 262 23.58 -1.62 -21.23
CA PRO A 262 24.14 -2.42 -20.14
C PRO A 262 25.56 -2.04 -19.71
N ASP A 263 26.30 -1.37 -20.59
CA ASP A 263 27.69 -0.98 -20.33
C ASP A 263 27.85 0.42 -19.73
N ILE A 264 26.73 1.09 -19.46
CA ILE A 264 26.71 2.48 -19.03
C ILE A 264 25.92 2.65 -17.73
N TRP A 265 26.51 3.38 -16.78
CA TRP A 265 25.79 4.02 -15.69
C TRP A 265 25.65 5.50 -15.98
N THR A 266 24.45 6.04 -15.82
CA THR A 266 24.18 7.47 -15.85
C THR A 266 24.33 8.03 -14.44
N VAL A 267 25.06 9.12 -14.31
CA VAL A 267 25.35 9.78 -13.04
C VAL A 267 24.75 11.19 -13.09
N SER A 268 23.79 11.44 -12.24
CA SER A 268 23.19 12.78 -12.10
C SER A 268 23.83 13.50 -10.92
N ALA A 269 24.33 14.72 -11.17
CA ALA A 269 24.86 15.56 -10.11
C ALA A 269 23.75 16.16 -9.26
N ARG A 270 24.01 16.41 -7.98
CA ARG A 270 23.12 17.19 -7.13
C ARG A 270 23.19 18.65 -7.57
N PRO A 271 22.06 19.34 -7.81
CA PRO A 271 22.09 20.75 -8.09
C PRO A 271 22.76 21.49 -6.91
N LYS A 272 23.81 22.25 -7.21
CA LYS A 272 24.48 23.09 -6.20
C LYS A 272 23.48 24.13 -5.71
N ALA A 273 23.33 24.28 -4.41
CA ALA A 273 22.62 25.43 -3.84
C ALA A 273 23.42 26.70 -4.18
N GLU A 274 22.75 27.80 -4.54
CA GLU A 274 23.37 29.05 -4.96
C GLU A 274 24.45 29.61 -4.00
N ASN A 275 24.44 29.15 -2.74
CA ASN A 275 25.37 29.59 -1.69
C ASN A 275 26.62 28.68 -1.52
N GLU A 276 26.72 27.55 -2.22
CA GLU A 276 27.85 26.60 -2.11
C GLU A 276 28.93 26.79 -3.18
N LEU A 277 29.02 27.95 -3.80
CA LEU A 277 29.92 28.25 -4.91
C LEU A 277 31.42 28.35 -4.53
N LEU A 278 31.84 28.09 -3.29
CA LEU A 278 33.17 28.47 -2.83
C LEU A 278 34.13 27.34 -2.43
N GLU A 279 33.74 26.07 -2.47
CA GLU A 279 34.71 24.98 -2.30
C GLU A 279 34.64 24.03 -3.51
N GLU A 280 35.47 24.32 -4.52
CA GLU A 280 35.83 23.36 -5.55
C GLU A 280 36.65 22.23 -4.90
N HIS A 281 35.99 21.21 -4.43
CA HIS A 281 36.64 19.95 -4.17
C HIS A 281 36.98 19.33 -5.53
N ASN A 282 38.26 19.47 -5.96
CA ASN A 282 38.82 18.85 -7.18
C ASN A 282 38.92 17.32 -7.03
N VAL A 283 37.85 16.65 -6.62
CA VAL A 283 37.80 15.20 -6.68
C VAL A 283 37.53 14.79 -8.12
N LYS A 284 38.54 14.21 -8.75
CA LYS A 284 38.41 13.68 -10.11
C LYS A 284 37.32 12.59 -10.10
N GLN A 285 36.19 12.85 -10.74
CA GLN A 285 35.13 11.89 -10.88
C GLN A 285 35.63 10.64 -11.64
N PRO A 286 35.26 9.44 -11.22
CA PRO A 286 35.68 8.22 -11.92
C PRO A 286 35.03 8.15 -13.30
N GLU A 287 35.79 7.66 -14.30
CA GLU A 287 35.27 7.42 -15.65
C GLU A 287 34.60 6.07 -15.79
N THR A 288 34.96 5.12 -14.94
CA THR A 288 34.43 3.76 -14.92
C THR A 288 34.23 3.28 -13.49
N CYS A 289 33.17 2.52 -13.28
CA CYS A 289 32.90 1.85 -12.02
C CYS A 289 32.20 0.51 -12.26
N TRP A 290 32.48 -0.45 -11.40
CA TRP A 290 31.95 -1.80 -11.50
C TRP A 290 32.08 -2.43 -12.89
N GLY A 291 33.20 -2.12 -13.57
CA GLY A 291 33.50 -2.58 -14.92
C GLY A 291 32.68 -1.89 -16.04
N ARG A 292 32.00 -0.78 -15.75
CA ARG A 292 31.13 -0.07 -16.69
C ARG A 292 31.50 1.41 -16.79
N LYS A 293 31.19 2.00 -17.94
CA LYS A 293 31.40 3.42 -18.19
C LYS A 293 30.40 4.28 -17.41
N LEU A 294 30.86 5.40 -16.88
CA LEU A 294 30.04 6.40 -16.25
C LEU A 294 29.81 7.57 -17.22
N VAL A 295 28.55 8.00 -17.34
CA VAL A 295 28.12 9.16 -18.14
C VAL A 295 27.46 10.17 -17.22
N TYR A 296 28.09 11.32 -17.05
CA TYR A 296 27.62 12.38 -16.18
C TYR A 296 26.61 13.27 -16.91
N GLN A 297 25.50 13.53 -16.25
CA GLN A 297 24.46 14.49 -16.65
C GLN A 297 24.46 15.63 -15.64
N TYR A 298 24.64 16.88 -16.16
CA TYR A 298 24.70 18.10 -15.35
C TYR A 298 23.40 18.89 -15.48
#